data_eb4dd0bf6eb9a01b627318e7fb60c963
#
_entry.id   eb4dd0bf6eb9a01b627318e7fb60c963
#
_cell.length_a   1.000
_cell.length_b   1.000
_cell.length_c   1.000
_cell.angle_alpha   90.00
_cell.angle_beta   90.00
_cell.angle_gamma   90.00
#
_symmetry.space_group_name_H-M   'P 1'
#
loop_
_entity.id
_entity.type
_entity.pdbx_description
1 polymer ?
#
loop_
_entity_poly.entity_id
_entity_poly.type
_entity_poly.pdbx_seq_one_letter_code
_entity_poly.pdbx_strand_id
1 'polypeptide(L)'
;QSRSSAASDVYKRQIYGCLILTFSYFIMALSDSIATYFSSIILHGVGLGMVRPANSSGLSIAQQPEYQGEAAGHLGSVLPIGHILTPIVAMPLYIYNSSLLYFASGILCFILFVFIVLHPIFKYRYED
;
A
#
# COMPACT_ATOMS: atom_id res chain seq x y z
N GLN A 1 -13.88 14.89 -15.28
CA GLN A 1 -13.42 13.50 -15.41
C GLN A 1 -14.52 12.55 -14.94
N SER A 2 -14.84 11.53 -15.71
CA SER A 2 -15.88 10.58 -15.35
C SER A 2 -15.47 9.74 -14.12
N ARG A 3 -16.46 9.25 -13.38
CA ARG A 3 -16.24 8.43 -12.20
C ARG A 3 -15.51 7.12 -12.52
N SER A 4 -15.82 6.51 -13.67
CA SER A 4 -15.17 5.30 -14.14
C SER A 4 -13.70 5.55 -14.52
N SER A 5 -13.39 6.71 -15.11
CA SER A 5 -12.01 7.09 -15.43
C SER A 5 -11.19 7.31 -14.16
N ALA A 6 -11.77 7.99 -13.16
CA ALA A 6 -11.11 8.19 -11.86
C ALA A 6 -10.87 6.86 -11.14
N ALA A 7 -11.84 5.93 -11.16
CA ALA A 7 -11.71 4.61 -10.57
C ALA A 7 -10.61 3.78 -11.25
N SER A 8 -10.51 3.86 -12.58
CA SER A 8 -9.46 3.18 -13.34
C SER A 8 -8.07 3.71 -12.97
N ASP A 9 -7.91 5.02 -12.82
CA ASP A 9 -6.64 5.62 -12.42
C ASP A 9 -6.24 5.20 -11.01
N VAL A 10 -7.19 5.18 -10.06
CA VAL A 10 -6.97 4.71 -8.69
C VAL A 10 -6.50 3.25 -8.70
N TYR A 11 -7.18 2.40 -9.45
CA TYR A 11 -6.84 0.98 -9.57
C TYR A 11 -5.41 0.79 -10.08
N LYS A 12 -5.04 1.50 -11.14
CA LYS A 12 -3.68 1.43 -11.71
C LYS A 12 -2.62 1.88 -10.69
N ARG A 13 -2.87 2.97 -9.97
CA ARG A 13 -1.94 3.47 -8.95
C ARG A 13 -1.78 2.47 -7.82
N GLN A 14 -2.85 1.82 -7.39
CA GLN A 14 -2.77 0.78 -6.36
C GLN A 14 -1.92 -0.40 -6.82
N ILE A 15 -2.14 -0.90 -8.04
CA ILE A 15 -1.40 -2.03 -8.58
C ILE A 15 0.09 -1.70 -8.71
N TYR A 16 0.42 -0.61 -9.39
CA TYR A 16 1.81 -0.23 -9.60
C TYR A 16 2.50 0.15 -8.30
N GLY A 17 1.80 0.86 -7.43
CA GLY A 17 2.33 1.23 -6.12
C GLY A 17 2.64 0.02 -5.26
N CYS A 18 1.75 -0.96 -5.20
CA CYS A 18 1.98 -2.20 -4.45
C CYS A 18 3.14 -3.01 -5.04
N LEU A 19 3.27 -3.05 -6.37
CA LEU A 19 4.37 -3.72 -7.04
C LEU A 19 5.71 -3.04 -6.71
N ILE A 20 5.76 -1.72 -6.75
CA ILE A 20 6.94 -0.94 -6.39
C ILE A 20 7.30 -1.18 -4.91
N LEU A 21 6.33 -1.19 -4.01
CA LEU A 21 6.56 -1.47 -2.60
C LEU A 21 7.12 -2.88 -2.39
N THR A 22 6.59 -3.87 -3.11
CA THR A 22 7.07 -5.25 -3.06
C THR A 22 8.56 -5.31 -3.44
N PHE A 23 8.94 -4.71 -4.55
CA PHE A 23 10.33 -4.67 -4.99
C PHE A 23 11.22 -3.92 -4.01
N SER A 24 10.74 -2.79 -3.45
CA SER A 24 11.52 -2.02 -2.48
C SER A 24 11.83 -2.84 -1.23
N TYR A 25 10.88 -3.59 -0.71
CA TYR A 25 11.10 -4.46 0.45
C TYR A 25 12.07 -5.60 0.16
N PHE A 26 11.99 -6.22 -1.02
CA PHE A 26 12.94 -7.27 -1.39
C PHE A 26 14.35 -6.71 -1.58
N ILE A 27 14.50 -5.53 -2.14
CA ILE A 27 15.80 -4.86 -2.25
C ILE A 27 16.34 -4.54 -0.85
N MET A 28 15.49 -4.05 0.06
CA MET A 28 15.91 -3.83 1.46
C MET A 28 16.40 -5.12 2.12
N ALA A 29 15.69 -6.23 1.89
CA ALA A 29 16.04 -7.53 2.46
C ALA A 29 17.40 -8.04 1.96
N LEU A 30 17.73 -7.76 0.70
CA LEU A 30 18.95 -8.21 0.04
C LEU A 30 20.06 -7.17 0.07
N SER A 31 19.83 -5.98 0.66
CA SER A 31 20.82 -4.91 0.64
C SER A 31 22.04 -5.27 1.48
N ASP A 32 23.22 -5.11 0.89
CA ASP A 32 24.53 -5.34 1.52
C ASP A 32 25.35 -4.06 1.63
N SER A 33 24.84 -2.94 1.15
CA SER A 33 25.51 -1.65 1.15
C SER A 33 24.55 -0.52 1.46
N ILE A 34 25.10 0.59 1.95
CA ILE A 34 24.34 1.80 2.23
C ILE A 34 23.67 2.33 0.95
N ALA A 35 24.38 2.29 -0.18
CA ALA A 35 23.86 2.78 -1.45
C ALA A 35 22.61 1.98 -1.90
N THR A 36 22.66 0.66 -1.81
CA THR A 36 21.54 -0.22 -2.15
C THR A 36 20.35 0.04 -1.24
N TYR A 37 20.62 0.20 0.06
CA TYR A 37 19.57 0.45 1.05
C TYR A 37 18.88 1.80 0.80
N PHE A 38 19.65 2.87 0.56
CA PHE A 38 19.06 4.17 0.24
C PHE A 38 18.26 4.16 -1.06
N SER A 39 18.75 3.44 -2.07
CA SER A 39 18.00 3.27 -3.33
C SER A 39 16.63 2.61 -3.08
N SER A 40 16.60 1.61 -2.22
CA SER A 40 15.35 0.94 -1.86
C SER A 40 14.40 1.85 -1.09
N ILE A 41 14.92 2.73 -0.22
CA ILE A 41 14.09 3.71 0.50
C ILE A 41 13.46 4.71 -0.47
N ILE A 42 14.20 5.18 -1.47
CA ILE A 42 13.67 6.08 -2.49
C ILE A 42 12.53 5.39 -3.25
N LEU A 43 12.75 4.15 -3.68
CA LEU A 43 11.74 3.36 -4.36
C LEU A 43 10.50 3.15 -3.48
N HIS A 44 10.71 2.86 -2.19
CA HIS A 44 9.64 2.73 -1.21
C HIS A 44 8.81 4.01 -1.09
N GLY A 45 9.47 5.17 -1.05
CA GLY A 45 8.80 6.46 -1.03
C GLY A 45 7.92 6.69 -2.26
N VAL A 46 8.40 6.31 -3.44
CA VAL A 46 7.61 6.38 -4.67
C VAL A 46 6.36 5.49 -4.56
N GLY A 47 6.52 4.26 -4.11
CA GLY A 47 5.40 3.34 -3.93
C GLY A 47 4.35 3.87 -2.96
N LEU A 48 4.76 4.36 -1.79
CA LEU A 48 3.86 4.98 -0.82
C LEU A 48 3.17 6.22 -1.38
N GLY A 49 3.90 7.03 -2.13
CA GLY A 49 3.35 8.22 -2.79
C GLY A 49 2.26 7.90 -3.81
N MET A 50 2.27 6.70 -4.36
CA MET A 50 1.21 6.22 -5.25
C MET A 50 0.05 5.58 -4.50
N VAL A 51 0.34 4.73 -3.51
CA VAL A 51 -0.67 3.91 -2.82
C VAL A 51 -1.53 4.74 -1.86
N ARG A 52 -0.91 5.60 -1.06
CA ARG A 52 -1.66 6.36 -0.04
C ARG A 52 -2.75 7.26 -0.63
N PRO A 53 -2.45 8.14 -1.61
CA PRO A 53 -3.49 8.94 -2.24
C PRO A 53 -4.52 8.09 -2.99
N ALA A 54 -4.08 6.99 -3.61
CA ALA A 54 -4.98 6.08 -4.32
C ALA A 54 -5.97 5.42 -3.37
N ASN A 55 -5.55 5.02 -2.18
CA ASN A 55 -6.44 4.44 -1.18
C ASN A 55 -7.47 5.45 -0.68
N SER A 56 -7.05 6.68 -0.40
CA SER A 56 -7.96 7.75 0.03
C SER A 56 -8.97 8.10 -1.06
N SER A 57 -8.49 8.27 -2.29
CA SER A 57 -9.36 8.58 -3.44
C SER A 57 -10.30 7.42 -3.75
N GLY A 58 -9.80 6.19 -3.69
CA GLY A 58 -10.61 5.00 -3.91
C GLY A 58 -11.74 4.87 -2.89
N LEU A 59 -11.45 5.11 -1.63
CA LEU A 59 -12.46 5.08 -0.58
C LEU A 59 -13.51 6.18 -0.79
N SER A 60 -13.08 7.39 -1.13
CA SER A 60 -13.98 8.51 -1.41
C SER A 60 -14.91 8.21 -2.61
N ILE A 61 -14.35 7.66 -3.69
CA ILE A 61 -15.13 7.28 -4.87
C ILE A 61 -16.10 6.13 -4.54
N ALA A 62 -15.69 5.20 -3.68
CA ALA A 62 -16.47 4.03 -3.32
C ALA A 62 -17.71 4.36 -2.46
N GLN A 63 -17.72 5.51 -1.80
CA GLN A 63 -18.81 5.89 -0.90
C GLN A 63 -19.75 6.90 -1.55
N GLN A 64 -21.01 6.85 -1.12
CA GLN A 64 -21.98 7.90 -1.43
C GLN A 64 -21.55 9.19 -0.70
N PRO A 65 -21.89 10.38 -1.25
CA PRO A 65 -21.49 11.64 -0.62
C PRO A 65 -21.86 11.78 0.85
N GLU A 66 -22.97 11.16 1.27
CA GLU A 66 -23.48 11.19 2.65
C GLU A 66 -22.57 10.47 3.64
N TYR A 67 -21.83 9.44 3.18
CA TYR A 67 -21.00 8.58 4.01
C TYR A 67 -19.49 8.87 3.87
N GLN A 68 -19.11 9.87 3.10
CA GLN A 68 -17.68 10.18 2.86
C GLN A 68 -16.96 10.59 4.14
N GLY A 69 -17.61 11.32 5.03
CA GLY A 69 -17.04 11.71 6.32
C GLY A 69 -16.77 10.52 7.22
N GLU A 70 -17.71 9.60 7.28
CA GLU A 70 -17.58 8.35 8.05
C GLU A 70 -16.44 7.49 7.49
N ALA A 71 -16.39 7.32 6.18
CA ALA A 71 -15.34 6.57 5.51
C ALA A 71 -13.96 7.17 5.76
N ALA A 72 -13.84 8.50 5.70
CA ALA A 72 -12.60 9.20 6.01
C ALA A 72 -12.18 8.99 7.48
N GLY A 73 -13.14 9.00 8.39
CA GLY A 73 -12.92 8.71 9.80
C GLY A 73 -12.38 7.30 10.05
N HIS A 74 -12.97 6.31 9.40
CA HIS A 74 -12.49 4.93 9.48
C HIS A 74 -11.07 4.79 8.94
N LEU A 75 -10.78 5.37 7.77
CA LEU A 75 -9.43 5.36 7.19
C LEU A 75 -8.43 6.06 8.11
N GLY A 76 -8.82 7.19 8.69
CA GLY A 76 -8.00 7.93 9.65
C GLY A 76 -7.71 7.17 10.93
N SER A 77 -8.55 6.20 11.30
CA SER A 77 -8.34 5.36 12.49
C SER A 77 -7.42 4.19 12.21
N VAL A 78 -7.44 3.64 10.99
CA VAL A 78 -6.66 2.45 10.63
C VAL A 78 -5.15 2.75 10.69
N LEU A 79 -4.71 3.90 10.21
CA LEU A 79 -3.29 4.24 10.20
C LEU A 79 -2.69 4.32 11.61
N PRO A 80 -3.28 5.05 12.59
CA PRO A 80 -2.76 5.05 13.95
C PRO A 80 -2.74 3.67 14.61
N ILE A 81 -3.76 2.85 14.38
CA ILE A 81 -3.78 1.48 14.90
C ILE A 81 -2.60 0.69 14.33
N GLY A 82 -2.35 0.80 13.03
CA GLY A 82 -1.20 0.18 12.40
C GLY A 82 0.12 0.67 12.99
N HIS A 83 0.25 1.97 13.25
CA HIS A 83 1.46 2.55 13.85
C HIS A 83 1.71 2.05 15.27
N ILE A 84 0.68 1.69 16.00
CA ILE A 84 0.81 1.12 17.36
C ILE A 84 1.16 -0.37 17.29
N LEU A 85 0.45 -1.12 16.46
CA LEU A 85 0.60 -2.58 16.39
C LEU A 85 1.86 -3.01 15.65
N THR A 86 2.24 -2.30 14.59
CA THR A 86 3.38 -2.69 13.75
C THR A 86 4.68 -2.78 14.53
N PRO A 87 5.08 -1.82 15.36
CA PRO A 87 6.33 -1.95 16.13
C PRO A 87 6.34 -3.14 17.09
N ILE A 88 5.18 -3.50 17.64
CA ILE A 88 5.07 -4.64 18.57
C ILE A 88 5.50 -5.95 17.90
N VAL A 89 5.16 -6.11 16.62
CA VAL A 89 5.53 -7.29 15.84
C VAL A 89 6.86 -7.09 15.12
N ALA A 90 7.08 -5.92 14.53
CA ALA A 90 8.22 -5.66 13.67
C ALA A 90 9.54 -5.53 14.43
N MET A 91 9.55 -4.90 15.60
CA MET A 91 10.80 -4.70 16.34
C MET A 91 11.44 -6.00 16.81
N PRO A 92 10.72 -6.94 17.44
CA PRO A 92 11.30 -8.24 17.77
C PRO A 92 11.82 -8.99 16.55
N LEU A 93 11.08 -8.97 15.46
CA LEU A 93 11.47 -9.62 14.22
C LEU A 93 12.70 -8.97 13.59
N TYR A 94 12.78 -7.65 13.63
CA TYR A 94 13.95 -6.90 13.15
C TYR A 94 15.20 -7.23 13.94
N ILE A 95 15.09 -7.31 15.28
CA ILE A 95 16.21 -7.65 16.17
C ILE A 95 16.67 -9.10 15.90
N TYR A 96 15.72 -10.00 15.67
CA TYR A 96 16.04 -11.38 15.35
C TYR A 96 16.73 -11.49 13.98
N ASN A 97 16.14 -10.93 12.95
CA ASN A 97 16.69 -10.92 11.59
C ASN A 97 16.01 -9.84 10.75
N SER A 98 16.74 -8.76 10.45
CA SER A 98 16.18 -7.64 9.67
C SER A 98 15.78 -8.04 8.27
N SER A 99 16.56 -8.92 7.62
CA SER A 99 16.22 -9.41 6.27
C SER A 99 14.90 -10.18 6.27
N LEU A 100 14.65 -10.96 7.31
CA LEU A 100 13.40 -11.71 7.44
C LEU A 100 12.20 -10.76 7.56
N LEU A 101 12.33 -9.66 8.30
CA LEU A 101 11.28 -8.66 8.40
C LEU A 101 10.95 -8.06 7.03
N TYR A 102 11.98 -7.67 6.28
CA TYR A 102 11.78 -7.06 4.96
C TYR A 102 11.21 -8.06 3.95
N PHE A 103 11.66 -9.32 3.95
CA PHE A 103 11.08 -10.36 3.11
C PHE A 103 9.61 -10.60 3.45
N ALA A 104 9.26 -10.67 4.72
CA ALA A 104 7.87 -10.84 5.16
C ALA A 104 7.00 -9.68 4.70
N SER A 105 7.50 -8.45 4.84
CA SER A 105 6.80 -7.25 4.37
C SER A 105 6.59 -7.25 2.85
N GLY A 106 7.61 -7.66 2.10
CA GLY A 106 7.53 -7.80 0.65
C GLY A 106 6.50 -8.85 0.23
N ILE A 107 6.46 -9.97 0.92
CA ILE A 107 5.48 -11.03 0.66
C ILE A 107 4.06 -10.52 0.93
N LEU A 108 3.84 -9.79 2.03
CA LEU A 108 2.54 -9.19 2.33
C LEU A 108 2.10 -8.19 1.25
N CYS A 109 3.00 -7.34 0.79
CA CYS A 109 2.71 -6.41 -0.31
C CYS A 109 2.37 -7.15 -1.60
N PHE A 110 3.07 -8.23 -1.90
CA PHE A 110 2.80 -9.06 -3.07
C PHE A 110 1.43 -9.73 -2.97
N ILE A 111 1.07 -10.25 -1.79
CA ILE A 111 -0.26 -10.82 -1.55
C ILE A 111 -1.34 -9.77 -1.77
N LEU A 112 -1.14 -8.54 -1.28
CA LEU A 112 -2.06 -7.43 -1.52
C LEU A 112 -2.16 -7.09 -3.00
N PHE A 113 -1.05 -7.07 -3.71
CA PHE A 113 -1.01 -6.86 -5.16
C PHE A 113 -1.86 -7.90 -5.88
N VAL A 114 -1.66 -9.18 -5.60
CA VAL A 114 -2.42 -10.28 -6.20
C VAL A 114 -3.91 -10.15 -5.85
N PHE A 115 -4.22 -9.83 -4.59
CA PHE A 115 -5.60 -9.64 -4.14
C PHE A 115 -6.29 -8.52 -4.93
N ILE A 116 -5.63 -7.38 -5.12
CA ILE A 116 -6.19 -6.23 -5.85
C ILE A 116 -6.40 -6.60 -7.32
N VAL A 117 -5.48 -7.34 -7.93
CA VAL A 117 -5.59 -7.79 -9.34
C VAL A 117 -6.74 -8.77 -9.52
N LEU A 118 -6.91 -9.71 -8.59
CA LEU A 118 -7.96 -10.72 -8.67
C LEU A 118 -9.34 -10.19 -8.26
N HIS A 119 -9.40 -9.15 -7.45
CA HIS A 119 -10.64 -8.57 -6.94
C HIS A 119 -10.67 -7.07 -7.21
N PRO A 120 -10.82 -6.63 -8.47
CA PRO A 120 -10.77 -5.21 -8.82
C PRO A 120 -12.10 -4.51 -8.48
N ILE A 121 -12.39 -4.38 -7.19
CA ILE A 121 -13.63 -3.80 -6.65
C ILE A 121 -13.86 -2.40 -7.25
N PHE A 122 -12.80 -1.59 -7.34
CA PHE A 122 -12.89 -0.22 -7.85
C PHE A 122 -13.06 -0.17 -9.37
N LYS A 123 -12.64 -1.22 -10.09
CA LYS A 123 -12.76 -1.28 -11.54
C LYS A 123 -14.19 -1.61 -11.98
N TYR A 124 -14.85 -2.55 -11.30
CA TYR A 124 -16.16 -3.04 -11.73
C TYR A 124 -17.33 -2.24 -11.15
N ARG A 125 -17.15 -1.61 -10.00
CA ARG A 125 -18.26 -0.96 -9.30
C ARG A 125 -18.73 0.35 -9.96
N TYR A 126 -17.93 0.90 -10.88
CA TYR A 126 -18.16 2.22 -11.50
C TYR A 126 -18.24 2.17 -13.03
N GLU A 127 -18.10 1.02 -13.64
CA GLU A 127 -18.32 0.85 -15.07
C GLU A 127 -19.83 0.81 -15.40
N ASP A 128 -20.66 0.67 -14.37
CA ASP A 128 -22.10 0.76 -14.48
C ASP A 128 -22.59 2.18 -14.23
#